data_2a377a958b94706cd7c00daec3892c35
#
_entry.id   2a377a958b94706cd7c00daec3892c35
#
_cell.length_a   1.000
_cell.length_b   1.000
_cell.length_c   1.000
_cell.angle_alpha   90.00
_cell.angle_beta   90.00
_cell.angle_gamma   90.00
#
_symmetry.space_group_name_H-M   'P 1'
#
loop_
_entity.id
_entity.type
_entity.pdbx_description
1 polymer ?
#
loop_
_entity_poly.entity_id
_entity_poly.type
_entity_poly.pdbx_seq_one_letter_code
_entity_poly.pdbx_strand_id
1 'polypeptide(L)'
;MKSTIKNACLLLFLLALSLSAQEDVKLARNIVMFVVDDQGRDAGCYGNAAIQTPHLDALAKDGTRFDYAFCTTASCSASRSVILTGLHNHANGQYGHQHSYHRFHTKDSVVSLPTWLSKAGYQTARIGKYHVAPEEIYPFDQHLTGNQGGSRNPVSMAEKCQPFINKDKSRPFFLYFCTSDPHRGGGYADELPYKPNRFGNNQTYEGVKEVIYDPQEVLVPDYLPDSQECRAELAQYYQSVSRIDQGLGTLVQILKEADQYENTLILYLSDNGIAFPGAKTTLYEPGMRLPLIVRSPDQSKRGIATDAMVSWTDLTPTLLDFAGIDLSRLEHNNSRGERAPYAFHGRSFLPILEKEKALEWDYVFASHTFHEITMYYPMRVIRTRQYKYTLNLAHQLPYPFASDLYEAPTWQAAVKDGMDGLYGKRRIGDYIQRPRHELYNMEADPAEIENLASNPEFERTLINLQDRLRAFQEASGDPWVVKYKYE
;
A
#
# COMPACT_ATOMS: atom_id res chain seq x y z
N MET A 1 1.02 -62.42 -43.05
CA MET A 1 0.05 -61.72 -42.17
C MET A 1 0.54 -61.44 -40.73
N LYS A 2 1.52 -62.11 -40.14
CA LYS A 2 2.00 -61.85 -38.76
C LYS A 2 3.05 -60.73 -38.63
N SER A 3 3.68 -60.29 -39.72
CA SER A 3 4.68 -59.24 -39.72
C SER A 3 4.10 -57.81 -39.79
N THR A 4 2.97 -57.63 -40.44
CA THR A 4 2.32 -56.32 -40.66
C THR A 4 1.59 -55.79 -39.41
N ILE A 5 1.16 -56.66 -38.50
CA ILE A 5 0.45 -56.27 -37.27
C ILE A 5 1.43 -55.76 -36.19
N LYS A 6 2.69 -56.27 -36.14
CA LYS A 6 3.70 -55.79 -35.18
C LYS A 6 4.18 -54.36 -35.46
N ASN A 7 4.26 -53.95 -36.73
CA ASN A 7 4.69 -52.62 -37.09
C ASN A 7 3.60 -51.57 -36.90
N ALA A 8 2.31 -51.92 -37.04
CA ALA A 8 1.20 -51.04 -36.76
C ALA A 8 1.03 -50.70 -35.26
N CYS A 9 1.27 -51.70 -34.39
CA CYS A 9 1.23 -51.47 -32.94
C CYS A 9 2.41 -50.63 -32.45
N LEU A 10 3.61 -50.75 -33.04
CA LEU A 10 4.78 -49.95 -32.68
C LEU A 10 4.62 -48.48 -33.12
N LEU A 11 4.02 -48.23 -34.28
CA LEU A 11 3.72 -46.87 -34.75
C LEU A 11 2.64 -46.20 -33.91
N LEU A 12 1.59 -46.91 -33.45
CA LEU A 12 0.57 -46.39 -32.56
C LEU A 12 1.10 -46.09 -31.14
N PHE A 13 2.09 -46.91 -30.68
CA PHE A 13 2.73 -46.65 -29.38
C PHE A 13 3.69 -45.46 -29.44
N LEU A 14 4.36 -45.20 -30.55
CA LEU A 14 5.23 -44.01 -30.77
C LEU A 14 4.41 -42.73 -31.00
N LEU A 15 3.19 -42.81 -31.59
CA LEU A 15 2.29 -41.67 -31.67
C LEU A 15 1.61 -41.35 -30.30
N ALA A 16 1.37 -42.37 -29.46
CA ALA A 16 0.83 -42.15 -28.11
C ALA A 16 1.87 -41.56 -27.13
N LEU A 17 3.17 -41.82 -27.35
CA LEU A 17 4.25 -41.21 -26.56
C LEU A 17 4.61 -39.79 -26.97
N SER A 18 4.17 -39.31 -28.13
CA SER A 18 4.34 -37.92 -28.56
C SER A 18 3.21 -36.99 -28.12
N LEU A 19 2.14 -37.50 -27.48
CA LEU A 19 1.04 -36.71 -26.94
C LEU A 19 1.11 -36.45 -25.42
N SER A 20 2.18 -36.88 -24.76
CA SER A 20 2.32 -36.68 -23.31
C SER A 20 3.58 -35.89 -22.97
N ALA A 21 3.61 -34.62 -23.27
CA ALA A 21 4.34 -33.55 -22.61
C ALA A 21 4.15 -32.27 -23.40
N GLN A 22 2.94 -31.85 -23.61
CA GLN A 22 2.68 -30.44 -23.65
C GLN A 22 2.66 -30.02 -22.16
N GLU A 23 3.85 -29.81 -21.57
CA GLU A 23 3.96 -28.93 -20.43
C GLU A 23 3.21 -27.65 -20.87
N ASP A 24 2.10 -27.36 -20.23
CA ASP A 24 1.49 -26.05 -20.31
C ASP A 24 2.60 -25.06 -19.97
N VAL A 25 3.26 -24.53 -20.99
CA VAL A 25 4.16 -23.39 -20.85
C VAL A 25 3.23 -22.29 -20.35
N LYS A 26 3.16 -22.17 -19.02
CA LYS A 26 2.39 -21.12 -18.36
C LYS A 26 2.90 -19.83 -18.95
N LEU A 27 2.15 -19.21 -19.86
CA LEU A 27 2.52 -17.96 -20.52
C LEU A 27 2.96 -17.00 -19.41
N ALA A 28 4.20 -16.53 -19.50
CA ALA A 28 4.72 -15.58 -18.54
C ALA A 28 3.82 -14.34 -18.53
N ARG A 29 3.28 -13.99 -17.37
CA ARG A 29 2.20 -13.01 -17.21
C ARG A 29 2.72 -11.71 -16.66
N ASN A 30 2.16 -10.60 -17.14
CA ASN A 30 2.55 -9.26 -16.76
C ASN A 30 2.05 -8.86 -15.37
N ILE A 31 2.72 -7.91 -14.78
CA ILE A 31 2.37 -7.33 -13.48
C ILE A 31 2.35 -5.80 -13.61
N VAL A 32 1.23 -5.19 -13.22
CA VAL A 32 1.10 -3.75 -13.01
C VAL A 32 0.80 -3.50 -11.54
N MET A 33 1.65 -2.74 -10.88
CA MET A 33 1.43 -2.24 -9.52
C MET A 33 1.20 -0.73 -9.60
N PHE A 34 -0.06 -0.31 -9.45
CA PHE A 34 -0.49 1.08 -9.45
C PHE A 34 -0.54 1.59 -8.01
N VAL A 35 0.45 2.37 -7.60
CA VAL A 35 0.60 2.89 -6.23
C VAL A 35 0.29 4.37 -6.22
N VAL A 36 -0.69 4.77 -5.42
CA VAL A 36 -1.04 6.16 -5.20
C VAL A 36 -0.45 6.68 -3.89
N ASP A 37 -0.34 8.00 -3.76
CA ASP A 37 0.37 8.67 -2.68
C ASP A 37 -0.61 9.35 -1.72
N ASP A 38 -0.72 8.85 -0.48
CA ASP A 38 -1.61 9.40 0.56
C ASP A 38 -3.12 9.27 0.27
N GLN A 39 -3.58 8.16 -0.29
CA GLN A 39 -5.03 7.94 -0.51
C GLN A 39 -5.64 7.05 0.57
N GLY A 40 -6.76 7.51 1.15
CA GLY A 40 -7.66 6.71 1.96
C GLY A 40 -8.57 5.80 1.13
N ARG A 41 -9.59 5.23 1.79
CA ARG A 41 -10.61 4.39 1.12
C ARG A 41 -11.71 5.21 0.43
N ASP A 42 -11.38 6.43 0.02
CA ASP A 42 -12.31 7.37 -0.62
C ASP A 42 -12.48 7.03 -2.11
N ALA A 43 -13.37 6.07 -2.38
CA ALA A 43 -13.76 5.63 -3.72
C ALA A 43 -15.18 5.06 -3.71
N GLY A 44 -15.86 5.06 -4.85
CA GLY A 44 -17.22 4.51 -4.99
C GLY A 44 -17.31 3.05 -4.57
N CYS A 45 -16.36 2.20 -4.97
CA CYS A 45 -16.32 0.79 -4.60
C CYS A 45 -16.10 0.54 -3.11
N TYR A 46 -15.63 1.53 -2.33
CA TYR A 46 -15.53 1.48 -0.87
C TYR A 46 -16.68 2.20 -0.14
N GLY A 47 -17.72 2.62 -0.88
CA GLY A 47 -18.95 3.17 -0.32
C GLY A 47 -19.00 4.70 -0.24
N ASN A 48 -18.00 5.43 -0.73
CA ASN A 48 -18.07 6.88 -0.83
C ASN A 48 -18.84 7.29 -2.10
N ALA A 49 -20.12 7.64 -1.93
CA ALA A 49 -21.00 8.00 -3.05
C ALA A 49 -20.77 9.43 -3.57
N ALA A 50 -20.06 10.28 -2.82
CA ALA A 50 -19.80 11.66 -3.20
C ALA A 50 -18.64 11.82 -4.20
N ILE A 51 -17.75 10.81 -4.30
CA ILE A 51 -16.56 10.84 -5.16
C ILE A 51 -16.76 10.06 -6.47
N GLN A 52 -16.20 10.57 -7.56
CA GLN A 52 -16.27 9.92 -8.87
C GLN A 52 -14.99 9.12 -9.15
N THR A 53 -15.11 7.78 -9.10
CA THR A 53 -14.01 6.84 -9.36
C THR A 53 -14.46 5.68 -10.25
N PRO A 54 -15.07 5.94 -11.44
CA PRO A 54 -15.70 4.90 -12.25
C PRO A 54 -14.73 3.82 -12.75
N HIS A 55 -13.46 4.15 -12.99
CA HIS A 55 -12.45 3.19 -13.47
C HIS A 55 -11.96 2.27 -12.35
N LEU A 56 -11.78 2.80 -11.14
CA LEU A 56 -11.45 2.02 -9.96
C LEU A 56 -12.61 1.11 -9.55
N ASP A 57 -13.84 1.61 -9.64
CA ASP A 57 -15.06 0.84 -9.40
C ASP A 57 -15.22 -0.30 -10.43
N ALA A 58 -14.85 -0.04 -11.69
CA ALA A 58 -14.82 -1.07 -12.74
C ALA A 58 -13.73 -2.13 -12.47
N LEU A 59 -12.55 -1.72 -12.04
CA LEU A 59 -11.47 -2.65 -11.68
C LEU A 59 -11.88 -3.53 -10.48
N ALA A 60 -12.58 -2.96 -9.48
CA ALA A 60 -13.11 -3.71 -8.34
C ALA A 60 -14.17 -4.74 -8.76
N LYS A 61 -15.01 -4.42 -9.75
CA LYS A 61 -15.98 -5.35 -10.32
C LYS A 61 -15.34 -6.47 -11.15
N ASP A 62 -14.18 -6.22 -11.75
CA ASP A 62 -13.41 -7.21 -12.53
C ASP A 62 -12.29 -7.90 -11.72
N GLY A 63 -12.24 -7.69 -10.42
CA GLY A 63 -11.22 -8.24 -9.54
C GLY A 63 -11.72 -8.56 -8.14
N THR A 64 -10.83 -8.44 -7.17
CA THR A 64 -11.10 -8.60 -5.74
C THR A 64 -10.76 -7.32 -5.01
N ARG A 65 -11.72 -6.77 -4.27
CA ARG A 65 -11.55 -5.69 -3.32
C ARG A 65 -11.25 -6.25 -1.93
N PHE A 66 -10.21 -5.76 -1.30
CA PHE A 66 -9.90 -6.09 0.08
C PHE A 66 -10.51 -5.05 1.02
N ASP A 67 -11.35 -5.49 1.95
CA ASP A 67 -11.94 -4.60 2.94
C ASP A 67 -10.98 -4.29 4.10
N TYR A 68 -9.95 -5.14 4.31
CA TYR A 68 -8.97 -5.04 5.38
C TYR A 68 -7.53 -5.21 4.85
N ALA A 69 -7.06 -4.21 4.10
CA ALA A 69 -5.68 -4.15 3.64
C ALA A 69 -4.94 -3.03 4.37
N PHE A 70 -3.69 -3.29 4.81
CA PHE A 70 -2.99 -2.41 5.74
C PHE A 70 -1.55 -2.13 5.29
N CYS A 71 -1.13 -0.86 5.33
CA CYS A 71 0.29 -0.58 5.38
C CYS A 71 0.86 -0.90 6.76
N THR A 72 2.15 -1.15 6.83
CA THR A 72 2.85 -1.41 8.11
C THR A 72 3.39 -0.16 8.76
N THR A 73 3.47 0.92 8.00
CA THR A 73 3.94 2.23 8.44
C THR A 73 3.30 3.31 7.58
N ALA A 74 2.69 4.31 8.20
CA ALA A 74 1.99 5.38 7.50
C ALA A 74 2.95 6.52 7.09
N SER A 75 3.98 6.18 6.31
CA SER A 75 5.01 7.09 5.82
C SER A 75 5.49 6.65 4.44
N CYS A 76 5.46 7.54 3.46
CA CYS A 76 5.64 7.22 2.04
C CYS A 76 6.88 6.37 1.74
N SER A 77 8.11 6.86 2.02
CA SER A 77 9.35 6.11 1.72
C SER A 77 9.42 4.78 2.46
N ALA A 78 9.10 4.80 3.76
CA ALA A 78 9.12 3.60 4.60
C ALA A 78 8.11 2.56 4.13
N SER A 79 6.87 2.97 3.79
CA SER A 79 5.84 2.08 3.26
C SER A 79 6.21 1.51 1.89
N ARG A 80 6.70 2.36 0.97
CA ARG A 80 7.15 1.91 -0.37
C ARG A 80 8.29 0.90 -0.30
N SER A 81 9.20 1.04 0.67
CA SER A 81 10.24 0.04 0.91
C SER A 81 9.66 -1.30 1.36
N VAL A 82 8.63 -1.30 2.22
CA VAL A 82 7.92 -2.53 2.63
C VAL A 82 7.23 -3.19 1.44
N ILE A 83 6.50 -2.42 0.62
CA ILE A 83 5.84 -2.89 -0.61
C ILE A 83 6.82 -3.61 -1.52
N LEU A 84 8.02 -3.06 -1.71
CA LEU A 84 9.02 -3.58 -2.66
C LEU A 84 9.96 -4.63 -2.06
N THR A 85 9.90 -4.93 -0.76
CA THR A 85 10.80 -5.89 -0.12
C THR A 85 10.10 -7.03 0.61
N GLY A 86 8.83 -6.88 0.96
CA GLY A 86 8.09 -7.84 1.80
C GLY A 86 8.59 -7.90 3.25
N LEU A 87 9.34 -6.87 3.70
CA LEU A 87 9.92 -6.78 5.04
C LEU A 87 9.41 -5.52 5.75
N HIS A 88 9.11 -5.62 7.05
CA HIS A 88 8.85 -4.45 7.87
C HIS A 88 10.03 -3.46 7.84
N ASN A 89 9.76 -2.16 7.98
CA ASN A 89 10.78 -1.11 7.91
C ASN A 89 11.89 -1.26 8.96
N HIS A 90 11.62 -1.84 10.14
CA HIS A 90 12.66 -2.11 11.13
C HIS A 90 13.64 -3.22 10.67
N ALA A 91 13.22 -4.13 9.82
CA ALA A 91 14.09 -5.16 9.25
C ALA A 91 14.78 -4.68 7.98
N ASN A 92 14.09 -3.98 7.09
CA ASN A 92 14.70 -3.49 5.85
C ASN A 92 15.58 -2.24 6.03
N GLY A 93 15.38 -1.44 7.10
CA GLY A 93 16.19 -0.25 7.44
C GLY A 93 15.62 1.08 6.97
N GLN A 94 14.67 1.11 6.08
CA GLN A 94 14.04 2.34 5.58
C GLN A 94 13.01 2.87 6.60
N TYR A 95 13.47 3.52 7.67
CA TYR A 95 12.60 3.94 8.77
C TYR A 95 11.74 5.17 8.49
N GLY A 96 12.12 6.01 7.54
CA GLY A 96 11.47 7.27 7.19
C GLY A 96 11.85 7.72 5.78
N HIS A 97 11.70 9.03 5.51
CA HIS A 97 11.94 9.63 4.21
C HIS A 97 13.38 9.51 3.71
N GLN A 98 13.53 9.43 2.38
CA GLN A 98 14.85 9.34 1.73
C GLN A 98 15.27 10.63 1.01
N HIS A 99 14.43 11.66 0.96
CA HIS A 99 14.74 12.90 0.22
C HIS A 99 15.30 14.01 1.12
N SER A 100 15.89 15.05 0.51
CA SER A 100 16.46 16.20 1.21
C SER A 100 17.52 15.77 2.24
N TYR A 101 17.42 16.20 3.49
CA TYR A 101 18.31 15.85 4.59
C TYR A 101 17.85 14.63 5.41
N HIS A 102 16.70 14.02 5.09
CA HIS A 102 16.17 12.88 5.85
C HIS A 102 16.97 11.59 5.66
N ARG A 103 17.42 11.28 4.48
CA ARG A 103 18.40 10.25 4.08
C ARG A 103 18.25 8.85 4.71
N PHE A 104 17.04 8.44 5.07
CA PHE A 104 16.81 7.05 5.45
C PHE A 104 16.94 6.15 4.22
N HIS A 105 17.52 4.99 4.38
CA HIS A 105 17.75 4.06 3.28
C HIS A 105 17.63 2.60 3.71
N THR A 106 17.37 1.73 2.76
CA THR A 106 17.32 0.28 2.93
C THR A 106 18.74 -0.29 3.11
N LYS A 107 18.86 -1.35 3.90
CA LYS A 107 20.13 -2.05 4.15
C LYS A 107 20.61 -2.78 2.90
N ASP A 108 21.92 -2.84 2.67
CA ASP A 108 22.53 -3.46 1.48
C ASP A 108 22.26 -4.98 1.37
N SER A 109 21.95 -5.65 2.49
CA SER A 109 21.61 -7.09 2.50
C SER A 109 20.20 -7.40 2.02
N VAL A 110 19.35 -6.38 1.76
CA VAL A 110 17.96 -6.54 1.32
C VAL A 110 17.90 -6.72 -0.19
N VAL A 111 17.06 -7.63 -0.66
CA VAL A 111 16.78 -7.83 -2.09
C VAL A 111 15.34 -7.41 -2.39
N SER A 112 15.16 -6.56 -3.38
CA SER A 112 13.85 -6.00 -3.72
C SER A 112 13.10 -6.81 -4.77
N LEU A 113 11.79 -6.56 -4.87
CA LEU A 113 10.89 -7.14 -5.87
C LEU A 113 11.40 -6.94 -7.32
N PRO A 114 11.78 -5.72 -7.78
CA PRO A 114 12.30 -5.56 -9.13
C PRO A 114 13.55 -6.40 -9.38
N THR A 115 14.44 -6.55 -8.39
CA THR A 115 15.63 -7.43 -8.51
C THR A 115 15.23 -8.90 -8.72
N TRP A 116 14.26 -9.41 -7.94
CA TRP A 116 13.81 -10.80 -8.10
C TRP A 116 13.12 -11.03 -9.44
N LEU A 117 12.23 -10.12 -9.85
CA LEU A 117 11.52 -10.22 -11.12
C LEU A 117 12.46 -10.11 -12.32
N SER A 118 13.45 -9.20 -12.30
CA SER A 118 14.45 -9.09 -13.34
C SER A 118 15.26 -10.39 -13.50
N LYS A 119 15.68 -11.02 -12.36
CA LYS A 119 16.34 -12.34 -12.38
C LYS A 119 15.45 -13.46 -12.94
N ALA A 120 14.14 -13.33 -12.81
CA ALA A 120 13.15 -14.25 -13.39
C ALA A 120 12.81 -13.95 -14.86
N GLY A 121 13.49 -12.99 -15.50
CA GLY A 121 13.33 -12.66 -16.92
C GLY A 121 12.30 -11.59 -17.23
N TYR A 122 11.70 -10.95 -16.23
CA TYR A 122 10.80 -9.81 -16.42
C TYR A 122 11.56 -8.59 -16.96
N GLN A 123 10.94 -7.86 -17.87
CA GLN A 123 11.30 -6.48 -18.17
C GLN A 123 10.72 -5.58 -17.07
N THR A 124 11.51 -4.73 -16.46
CA THR A 124 11.06 -3.89 -15.36
C THR A 124 11.07 -2.41 -15.71
N ALA A 125 9.98 -1.70 -15.40
CA ALA A 125 9.91 -0.26 -15.56
C ALA A 125 9.24 0.42 -14.37
N ARG A 126 9.70 1.64 -14.09
CA ARG A 126 9.03 2.54 -13.15
C ARG A 126 8.64 3.85 -13.79
N ILE A 127 7.55 4.44 -13.32
CA ILE A 127 7.12 5.78 -13.70
C ILE A 127 6.61 6.52 -12.45
N GLY A 128 6.91 7.81 -12.37
CA GLY A 128 6.42 8.69 -11.31
C GLY A 128 7.20 8.61 -10.00
N LYS A 129 6.49 8.69 -8.87
CA LYS A 129 7.08 8.81 -7.52
C LYS A 129 7.77 7.52 -7.08
N TYR A 130 9.09 7.55 -7.03
CA TYR A 130 9.91 6.39 -6.64
C TYR A 130 10.09 6.30 -5.12
N HIS A 131 10.72 7.28 -4.52
CA HIS A 131 10.80 7.60 -3.09
C HIS A 131 11.36 6.50 -2.17
N VAL A 132 12.26 5.65 -2.68
CA VAL A 132 13.05 4.66 -1.91
C VAL A 132 14.53 4.80 -2.21
N ALA A 133 15.41 4.33 -1.33
CA ALA A 133 16.86 4.38 -1.49
C ALA A 133 17.54 3.19 -0.79
N PRO A 134 18.79 2.85 -1.19
CA PRO A 134 19.50 3.38 -2.35
C PRO A 134 19.00 2.76 -3.66
N GLU A 135 19.32 3.37 -4.81
CA GLU A 135 18.80 2.94 -6.13
C GLU A 135 19.31 1.54 -6.51
N GLU A 136 20.50 1.18 -6.07
CA GLU A 136 21.13 -0.13 -6.30
C GLU A 136 20.32 -1.30 -5.73
N ILE A 137 19.55 -1.05 -4.66
CA ILE A 137 18.66 -2.06 -4.06
C ILE A 137 17.39 -2.24 -4.88
N TYR A 138 16.94 -1.20 -5.57
CA TYR A 138 15.66 -1.16 -6.30
C TYR A 138 15.87 -0.89 -7.80
N PRO A 139 16.67 -1.70 -8.51
CA PRO A 139 16.97 -1.47 -9.92
C PRO A 139 15.74 -1.73 -10.80
N PHE A 140 15.54 -0.84 -11.77
CA PHE A 140 14.57 -1.02 -12.85
C PHE A 140 15.30 -0.84 -14.19
N ASP A 141 14.93 -1.64 -15.19
CA ASP A 141 15.53 -1.56 -16.53
C ASP A 141 15.23 -0.21 -17.23
N GLN A 142 14.07 0.38 -16.91
CA GLN A 142 13.63 1.64 -17.53
C GLN A 142 12.98 2.58 -16.51
N HIS A 143 13.32 3.87 -16.63
CA HIS A 143 12.70 4.99 -15.92
C HIS A 143 11.95 5.85 -16.94
N LEU A 144 10.62 5.76 -16.96
CA LEU A 144 9.81 6.33 -18.04
C LEU A 144 9.58 7.86 -17.94
N THR A 145 9.84 8.47 -16.76
CA THR A 145 9.74 9.92 -16.53
C THR A 145 11.06 10.57 -16.07
N GLY A 146 12.18 9.84 -16.12
CA GLY A 146 13.46 10.28 -15.55
C GLY A 146 13.44 10.30 -14.02
N ASN A 147 14.51 10.89 -13.41
CA ASN A 147 14.69 10.89 -11.96
C ASN A 147 13.93 12.02 -11.25
N GLN A 148 13.26 12.89 -11.95
CA GLN A 148 12.49 13.97 -11.35
C GLN A 148 11.18 13.41 -10.79
N GLY A 149 10.84 13.82 -9.56
CA GLY A 149 9.73 13.33 -8.75
C GLY A 149 8.40 13.22 -9.50
N GLY A 150 7.49 12.47 -8.94
CA GLY A 150 6.26 12.01 -9.56
C GLY A 150 5.43 13.07 -10.28
N SER A 151 4.82 12.68 -11.39
CA SER A 151 3.89 13.51 -12.13
C SER A 151 2.50 13.52 -11.46
N ARG A 152 1.81 14.65 -11.54
CA ARG A 152 0.41 14.81 -11.16
C ARG A 152 -0.54 14.72 -12.37
N ASN A 153 -0.02 14.33 -13.54
CA ASN A 153 -0.82 13.99 -14.71
C ASN A 153 -0.77 12.47 -14.96
N PRO A 154 -1.65 11.68 -14.30
CA PRO A 154 -1.62 10.22 -14.42
C PRO A 154 -2.08 9.72 -15.79
N VAL A 155 -2.85 10.52 -16.57
CA VAL A 155 -3.21 10.22 -17.97
C VAL A 155 -1.96 10.24 -18.84
N SER A 156 -1.20 11.34 -18.82
CA SER A 156 0.07 11.44 -19.57
C SER A 156 1.10 10.41 -19.10
N MET A 157 1.12 10.06 -17.81
CA MET A 157 1.97 8.98 -17.31
C MET A 157 1.59 7.63 -17.94
N ALA A 158 0.30 7.32 -18.04
CA ALA A 158 -0.17 6.09 -18.67
C ALA A 158 0.20 6.03 -20.15
N GLU A 159 0.02 7.11 -20.89
CA GLU A 159 0.42 7.23 -22.30
C GLU A 159 1.92 6.96 -22.49
N LYS A 160 2.78 7.46 -21.60
CA LYS A 160 4.24 7.19 -21.61
C LYS A 160 4.59 5.72 -21.37
N CYS A 161 3.69 4.93 -20.79
CA CYS A 161 3.91 3.49 -20.61
C CYS A 161 3.64 2.69 -21.88
N GLN A 162 2.89 3.22 -22.86
CA GLN A 162 2.49 2.50 -24.08
C GLN A 162 3.67 1.91 -24.86
N PRO A 163 4.78 2.64 -25.12
CA PRO A 163 5.95 2.07 -25.82
C PRO A 163 6.59 0.91 -25.05
N PHE A 164 6.63 0.99 -23.71
CA PHE A 164 7.17 -0.09 -22.87
C PHE A 164 6.28 -1.34 -22.91
N ILE A 165 4.96 -1.18 -22.79
CA ILE A 165 3.98 -2.28 -22.83
C ILE A 165 4.01 -3.01 -24.18
N ASN A 166 4.28 -2.29 -25.28
CA ASN A 166 4.31 -2.85 -26.64
C ASN A 166 5.68 -3.33 -27.10
N LYS A 167 6.76 -3.11 -26.32
CA LYS A 167 8.14 -3.29 -26.78
C LYS A 167 8.50 -4.73 -27.13
N ASP A 168 8.14 -5.67 -26.24
CA ASP A 168 8.49 -7.08 -26.40
C ASP A 168 7.45 -7.96 -25.70
N LYS A 169 6.51 -8.47 -26.47
CA LYS A 169 5.42 -9.32 -25.98
C LYS A 169 5.86 -10.78 -25.73
N SER A 170 7.10 -11.14 -26.06
CA SER A 170 7.65 -12.47 -25.78
C SER A 170 8.16 -12.62 -24.34
N ARG A 171 8.34 -11.52 -23.62
CA ARG A 171 8.79 -11.47 -22.23
C ARG A 171 7.74 -10.77 -21.35
N PRO A 172 7.50 -11.26 -20.13
CA PRO A 172 6.61 -10.57 -19.20
C PRO A 172 7.23 -9.25 -18.74
N PHE A 173 6.38 -8.32 -18.32
CA PHE A 173 6.84 -7.07 -17.74
C PHE A 173 6.30 -6.85 -16.31
N PHE A 174 7.06 -6.11 -15.53
CA PHE A 174 6.64 -5.49 -14.27
C PHE A 174 6.67 -3.97 -14.44
N LEU A 175 5.50 -3.35 -14.32
CA LEU A 175 5.34 -1.90 -14.34
C LEU A 175 4.98 -1.39 -12.93
N TYR A 176 5.89 -0.62 -12.33
CA TYR A 176 5.69 0.10 -11.08
C TYR A 176 5.22 1.52 -11.37
N PHE A 177 3.90 1.73 -11.39
CA PHE A 177 3.25 2.98 -11.72
C PHE A 177 2.89 3.75 -10.45
N CYS A 178 3.50 4.92 -10.22
CA CYS A 178 3.40 5.64 -8.96
C CYS A 178 2.98 7.10 -9.16
N THR A 179 1.77 7.47 -8.74
CA THR A 179 1.33 8.87 -8.79
C THR A 179 1.94 9.68 -7.63
N SER A 180 1.99 11.03 -7.80
CA SER A 180 2.21 11.96 -6.70
C SER A 180 0.91 12.45 -6.07
N ASP A 181 -0.20 12.15 -6.68
CA ASP A 181 -1.54 12.44 -6.17
C ASP A 181 -2.03 11.26 -5.31
N PRO A 182 -2.89 11.52 -4.31
CA PRO A 182 -3.42 12.83 -3.90
C PRO A 182 -2.63 13.50 -2.75
N HIS A 183 -1.31 13.35 -2.68
CA HIS A 183 -0.46 14.03 -1.70
C HIS A 183 -0.66 15.55 -1.74
N ARG A 184 -0.59 16.21 -0.57
CA ARG A 184 -0.62 17.67 -0.49
C ARG A 184 0.43 18.30 -1.40
N GLY A 185 0.13 19.46 -1.97
CA GLY A 185 1.06 20.20 -2.83
C GLY A 185 0.35 21.17 -3.76
N GLY A 186 1.15 21.95 -4.50
CA GLY A 186 0.63 23.02 -5.36
C GLY A 186 0.29 24.31 -4.61
N GLY A 187 0.66 24.40 -3.31
CA GLY A 187 0.37 25.56 -2.46
C GLY A 187 -1.07 25.60 -1.94
N TYR A 188 -1.48 26.76 -1.46
CA TYR A 188 -2.83 27.01 -0.96
C TYR A 188 -3.65 27.82 -1.98
N ALA A 189 -4.96 27.60 -2.02
CA ALA A 189 -5.89 28.27 -2.92
C ALA A 189 -6.39 29.58 -2.27
N ASP A 190 -5.60 30.63 -2.34
CA ASP A 190 -5.93 31.95 -1.74
C ASP A 190 -7.22 32.56 -2.32
N GLU A 191 -7.61 32.15 -3.51
CA GLU A 191 -8.84 32.58 -4.20
C GLU A 191 -10.09 31.85 -3.71
N LEU A 192 -9.94 30.72 -3.00
CA LEU A 192 -11.06 29.94 -2.47
C LEU A 192 -11.31 30.26 -0.99
N PRO A 193 -12.58 30.16 -0.52
CA PRO A 193 -12.88 30.22 0.90
C PRO A 193 -12.05 29.22 1.70
N TYR A 194 -11.63 29.60 2.91
CA TYR A 194 -10.85 28.78 3.82
C TYR A 194 -9.46 28.38 3.34
N LYS A 195 -9.03 28.87 2.16
CA LYS A 195 -7.68 28.68 1.59
C LYS A 195 -7.15 27.23 1.68
N PRO A 196 -7.88 26.23 1.15
CA PRO A 196 -7.47 24.86 1.24
C PRO A 196 -6.13 24.61 0.54
N ASN A 197 -5.39 23.58 0.96
CA ASN A 197 -4.30 23.06 0.14
C ASN A 197 -4.85 22.57 -1.20
N ARG A 198 -4.14 22.82 -2.28
CA ARG A 198 -4.61 22.51 -3.65
C ARG A 198 -4.58 21.02 -3.99
N PHE A 199 -3.89 20.18 -3.24
CA PHE A 199 -3.70 18.74 -3.59
C PHE A 199 -3.34 18.54 -5.07
N GLY A 200 -2.48 19.42 -5.60
CA GLY A 200 -2.05 19.40 -7.00
C GLY A 200 -3.01 20.03 -8.00
N ASN A 201 -4.15 20.60 -7.59
CA ASN A 201 -5.12 21.27 -8.46
C ASN A 201 -4.71 22.73 -8.75
N ASN A 202 -3.43 22.98 -9.02
CA ASN A 202 -2.88 24.31 -9.29
C ASN A 202 -2.75 24.63 -10.79
N GLN A 203 -3.13 23.67 -11.63
CA GLN A 203 -3.11 23.79 -13.09
C GLN A 203 -4.05 22.76 -13.73
N THR A 204 -4.39 22.97 -14.98
CA THR A 204 -5.04 21.96 -15.82
C THR A 204 -4.01 20.95 -16.30
N TYR A 205 -4.41 19.70 -16.49
CA TYR A 205 -3.58 18.63 -16.96
C TYR A 205 -4.10 18.11 -18.31
N GLU A 206 -3.22 18.02 -19.30
CA GLU A 206 -3.58 17.53 -20.63
C GLU A 206 -4.16 16.11 -20.55
N GLY A 207 -5.27 15.88 -21.26
CA GLY A 207 -5.98 14.60 -21.28
C GLY A 207 -6.85 14.34 -20.05
N VAL A 208 -6.80 15.19 -19.00
CA VAL A 208 -7.60 15.04 -17.78
C VAL A 208 -8.85 15.92 -17.86
N LYS A 209 -10.03 15.31 -17.67
CA LYS A 209 -11.27 16.04 -17.45
C LYS A 209 -11.34 16.46 -15.98
N GLU A 210 -11.42 17.76 -15.75
CA GLU A 210 -11.53 18.31 -14.41
C GLU A 210 -12.86 17.93 -13.75
N VAL A 211 -12.83 17.45 -12.51
CA VAL A 211 -14.01 17.13 -11.68
C VAL A 211 -13.93 17.97 -10.43
N ILE A 212 -14.80 18.96 -10.32
CA ILE A 212 -14.85 19.89 -9.17
C ILE A 212 -15.90 19.41 -8.19
N TYR A 213 -15.58 19.46 -6.90
CA TYR A 213 -16.46 19.06 -5.80
C TYR A 213 -16.90 20.26 -4.97
N ASP A 214 -18.19 20.30 -4.61
CA ASP A 214 -18.70 21.25 -3.64
C ASP A 214 -18.26 20.80 -2.22
N PRO A 215 -17.60 21.66 -1.43
CA PRO A 215 -17.27 21.36 -0.04
C PRO A 215 -18.48 20.95 0.84
N GLN A 216 -19.69 21.37 0.49
CA GLN A 216 -20.89 20.99 1.25
C GLN A 216 -21.35 19.56 0.97
N GLU A 217 -20.94 18.97 -0.15
CA GLU A 217 -21.36 17.64 -0.59
C GLU A 217 -20.33 16.54 -0.26
N VAL A 218 -19.12 16.90 0.24
CA VAL A 218 -18.13 15.90 0.61
C VAL A 218 -18.52 15.15 1.88
N LEU A 219 -18.17 13.88 1.95
CA LEU A 219 -18.35 13.05 3.16
C LEU A 219 -17.17 13.28 4.10
N VAL A 220 -17.43 13.83 5.28
CA VAL A 220 -16.42 14.01 6.33
C VAL A 220 -16.44 12.79 7.23
N PRO A 221 -15.34 11.99 7.29
CA PRO A 221 -15.28 10.84 8.17
C PRO A 221 -15.11 11.24 9.64
N ASP A 222 -15.55 10.38 10.56
CA ASP A 222 -15.61 10.64 12.01
C ASP A 222 -14.26 11.03 12.65
N TYR A 223 -13.14 10.66 12.06
CA TYR A 223 -11.80 11.01 12.55
C TYR A 223 -11.33 12.41 12.13
N LEU A 224 -12.07 13.11 11.27
CA LEU A 224 -11.81 14.48 10.86
C LEU A 224 -12.85 15.44 11.45
N PRO A 225 -12.47 16.72 11.71
CA PRO A 225 -13.43 17.70 12.15
C PRO A 225 -14.38 18.09 11.00
N ASP A 226 -15.68 18.12 11.27
CA ASP A 226 -16.65 18.64 10.30
C ASP A 226 -16.66 20.18 10.31
N SER A 227 -15.56 20.78 9.87
CA SER A 227 -15.38 22.24 9.72
C SER A 227 -15.36 22.63 8.25
N GLN A 228 -15.57 23.92 7.98
CA GLN A 228 -15.52 24.44 6.63
C GLN A 228 -14.13 24.30 6.00
N GLU A 229 -13.06 24.42 6.79
CA GLU A 229 -11.68 24.21 6.36
C GLU A 229 -11.45 22.76 5.93
N CYS A 230 -11.95 21.80 6.73
CA CYS A 230 -11.83 20.38 6.41
C CYS A 230 -12.61 20.02 5.13
N ARG A 231 -13.84 20.50 5.01
CA ARG A 231 -14.67 20.28 3.82
C ARG A 231 -14.02 20.86 2.57
N ALA A 232 -13.45 22.07 2.65
CA ALA A 232 -12.73 22.69 1.54
C ALA A 232 -11.49 21.88 1.13
N GLU A 233 -10.71 21.37 2.09
CA GLU A 233 -9.55 20.50 1.80
C GLU A 233 -9.98 19.15 1.23
N LEU A 234 -11.05 18.52 1.75
CA LEU A 234 -11.58 17.27 1.21
C LEU A 234 -12.09 17.41 -0.23
N ALA A 235 -12.70 18.53 -0.59
CA ALA A 235 -13.12 18.80 -1.98
C ALA A 235 -11.93 18.83 -2.93
N GLN A 236 -10.81 19.43 -2.54
CA GLN A 236 -9.56 19.44 -3.32
C GLN A 236 -8.92 18.05 -3.40
N TYR A 237 -8.94 17.31 -2.29
CA TYR A 237 -8.46 15.94 -2.24
C TYR A 237 -9.29 15.02 -3.16
N TYR A 238 -10.63 15.11 -3.17
CA TYR A 238 -11.50 14.32 -4.05
C TYR A 238 -11.23 14.61 -5.54
N GLN A 239 -11.02 15.88 -5.90
CA GLN A 239 -10.64 16.26 -7.27
C GLN A 239 -9.33 15.58 -7.69
N SER A 240 -8.35 15.51 -6.79
CA SER A 240 -7.08 14.84 -7.03
C SER A 240 -7.26 13.31 -7.21
N VAL A 241 -8.10 12.67 -6.39
CA VAL A 241 -8.42 11.24 -6.51
C VAL A 241 -9.14 10.94 -7.84
N SER A 242 -10.10 11.78 -8.25
CA SER A 242 -10.78 11.60 -9.55
C SER A 242 -9.85 11.79 -10.74
N ARG A 243 -8.77 12.56 -10.59
CA ARG A 243 -7.71 12.65 -11.60
C ARG A 243 -6.92 11.36 -11.70
N ILE A 244 -6.57 10.74 -10.58
CA ILE A 244 -5.90 9.43 -10.53
C ILE A 244 -6.75 8.36 -11.23
N ASP A 245 -8.04 8.32 -10.95
CA ASP A 245 -8.98 7.38 -11.55
C ASP A 245 -8.95 7.42 -13.08
N GLN A 246 -8.88 8.61 -13.67
CA GLN A 246 -8.74 8.76 -15.14
C GLN A 246 -7.42 8.19 -15.66
N GLY A 247 -6.33 8.36 -14.93
CA GLY A 247 -5.04 7.74 -15.28
C GLY A 247 -5.07 6.22 -15.23
N LEU A 248 -5.77 5.65 -14.23
CA LEU A 248 -6.01 4.20 -14.16
C LEU A 248 -6.83 3.73 -15.38
N GLY A 249 -7.89 4.45 -15.73
CA GLY A 249 -8.71 4.17 -16.91
C GLY A 249 -7.89 4.17 -18.20
N THR A 250 -7.04 5.17 -18.38
CA THR A 250 -6.14 5.29 -19.54
C THR A 250 -5.15 4.11 -19.60
N LEU A 251 -4.53 3.73 -18.48
CA LEU A 251 -3.60 2.60 -18.43
C LEU A 251 -4.30 1.27 -18.76
N VAL A 252 -5.50 1.04 -18.21
CA VAL A 252 -6.31 -0.15 -18.52
C VAL A 252 -6.69 -0.18 -20.00
N GLN A 253 -7.03 0.95 -20.59
CA GLN A 253 -7.34 1.03 -22.04
C GLN A 253 -6.12 0.69 -22.89
N ILE A 254 -4.93 1.22 -22.55
CA ILE A 254 -3.67 0.89 -23.23
C ILE A 254 -3.36 -0.61 -23.16
N LEU A 255 -3.56 -1.23 -21.99
CA LEU A 255 -3.37 -2.67 -21.84
C LEU A 255 -4.33 -3.48 -22.73
N LYS A 256 -5.59 -3.03 -22.87
CA LYS A 256 -6.59 -3.66 -23.76
C LYS A 256 -6.20 -3.50 -25.23
N GLU A 257 -5.83 -2.32 -25.67
CA GLU A 257 -5.38 -2.05 -27.03
C GLU A 257 -4.10 -2.80 -27.42
N ALA A 258 -3.27 -3.11 -26.42
CA ALA A 258 -2.07 -3.92 -26.58
C ALA A 258 -2.32 -5.43 -26.55
N ASP A 259 -3.57 -5.90 -26.33
CA ASP A 259 -3.93 -7.29 -26.06
C ASP A 259 -3.19 -7.89 -24.84
N GLN A 260 -2.88 -7.05 -23.84
CA GLN A 260 -2.16 -7.46 -22.63
C GLN A 260 -3.07 -7.48 -21.38
N TYR A 261 -4.27 -6.91 -21.42
CA TYR A 261 -5.14 -6.79 -20.24
C TYR A 261 -5.46 -8.17 -19.64
N GLU A 262 -5.86 -9.14 -20.46
CA GLU A 262 -6.21 -10.48 -20.01
C GLU A 262 -5.00 -11.32 -19.55
N ASN A 263 -3.79 -10.86 -19.80
CA ASN A 263 -2.54 -11.49 -19.38
C ASN A 263 -1.82 -10.72 -18.26
N THR A 264 -2.50 -9.75 -17.61
CA THR A 264 -1.88 -8.86 -16.63
C THR A 264 -2.54 -8.96 -15.28
N LEU A 265 -1.75 -9.19 -14.23
CA LEU A 265 -2.12 -8.96 -12.83
C LEU A 265 -2.05 -7.46 -12.56
N ILE A 266 -3.14 -6.85 -12.13
CA ILE A 266 -3.21 -5.43 -11.80
C ILE A 266 -3.53 -5.28 -10.32
N LEU A 267 -2.66 -4.56 -9.61
CA LEU A 267 -2.89 -4.13 -8.23
C LEU A 267 -3.05 -2.61 -8.21
N TYR A 268 -4.09 -2.13 -7.53
CA TYR A 268 -4.25 -0.73 -7.16
C TYR A 268 -4.19 -0.62 -5.64
N LEU A 269 -3.31 0.22 -5.12
CA LEU A 269 -3.13 0.43 -3.68
C LEU A 269 -2.59 1.82 -3.36
N SER A 270 -2.77 2.27 -2.12
CA SER A 270 -2.10 3.46 -1.59
C SER A 270 -0.89 3.08 -0.74
N ASP A 271 0.12 3.93 -0.69
CA ASP A 271 1.28 3.71 0.17
C ASP A 271 0.96 3.96 1.65
N ASN A 272 0.16 4.98 1.98
CA ASN A 272 -0.34 5.27 3.34
C ASN A 272 -1.65 6.06 3.28
N GLY A 273 -2.24 6.35 4.45
CA GLY A 273 -3.51 7.06 4.55
C GLY A 273 -3.44 8.53 4.18
N ILE A 274 -4.62 9.16 4.09
CA ILE A 274 -4.77 10.55 3.61
C ILE A 274 -3.87 11.53 4.39
N ALA A 275 -3.42 12.58 3.70
CA ALA A 275 -2.56 13.62 4.25
C ALA A 275 -3.30 14.57 5.22
N PHE A 276 -3.90 14.01 6.27
CA PHE A 276 -4.56 14.71 7.35
C PHE A 276 -4.08 14.19 8.70
N PRO A 277 -4.03 15.01 9.76
CA PRO A 277 -3.78 14.54 11.12
C PRO A 277 -4.76 13.42 11.51
N GLY A 278 -4.28 12.43 12.26
CA GLY A 278 -5.09 11.24 12.58
C GLY A 278 -5.04 10.13 11.54
N ALA A 279 -4.48 10.39 10.34
CA ALA A 279 -4.27 9.42 9.28
C ALA A 279 -2.77 9.28 8.96
N LYS A 280 -2.25 9.97 7.94
CA LYS A 280 -0.81 9.93 7.62
C LYS A 280 0.04 10.16 8.87
N THR A 281 1.18 9.48 8.95
CA THR A 281 2.12 9.41 10.08
C THR A 281 1.64 8.66 11.32
N THR A 282 0.35 8.31 11.43
CA THR A 282 -0.19 7.56 12.57
C THR A 282 -0.46 6.11 12.22
N LEU A 283 -0.57 5.24 13.24
CA LEU A 283 -1.05 3.87 13.08
C LEU A 283 -2.52 3.72 13.53
N TYR A 284 -3.29 4.82 13.56
CA TYR A 284 -4.74 4.72 13.63
C TYR A 284 -5.30 4.14 12.33
N GLU A 285 -6.51 3.59 12.39
CA GLU A 285 -7.13 2.89 11.25
C GLU A 285 -7.07 3.71 9.95
N PRO A 286 -7.37 5.04 9.93
CA PRO A 286 -7.28 5.84 8.70
C PRO A 286 -5.87 6.01 8.15
N GLY A 287 -4.84 5.84 8.99
CA GLY A 287 -3.44 5.91 8.56
C GLY A 287 -2.96 4.62 7.92
N MET A 288 -3.48 3.47 8.36
CA MET A 288 -2.95 2.17 7.96
C MET A 288 -3.92 1.30 7.14
N ARG A 289 -5.25 1.45 7.27
CA ARG A 289 -6.24 0.68 6.49
C ARG A 289 -6.55 1.38 5.18
N LEU A 290 -6.15 0.77 4.07
CA LEU A 290 -6.00 1.42 2.78
C LEU A 290 -6.76 0.69 1.67
N PRO A 291 -6.99 1.33 0.50
CA PRO A 291 -7.52 0.63 -0.64
C PRO A 291 -6.51 -0.41 -1.15
N LEU A 292 -7.02 -1.60 -1.46
CA LEU A 292 -6.33 -2.62 -2.24
C LEU A 292 -7.36 -3.32 -3.15
N ILE A 293 -7.15 -3.23 -4.44
CA ILE A 293 -7.92 -3.95 -5.45
C ILE A 293 -6.94 -4.75 -6.29
N VAL A 294 -7.24 -6.02 -6.50
CA VAL A 294 -6.41 -6.95 -7.26
C VAL A 294 -7.24 -7.61 -8.35
N ARG A 295 -6.86 -7.40 -9.61
CA ARG A 295 -7.40 -8.12 -10.75
C ARG A 295 -6.34 -9.10 -11.25
N SER A 296 -6.59 -10.39 -11.13
CA SER A 296 -5.70 -11.43 -11.63
C SER A 296 -6.26 -12.09 -12.89
N PRO A 297 -5.44 -12.36 -13.90
CA PRO A 297 -5.87 -13.14 -15.07
C PRO A 297 -6.34 -14.56 -14.71
N ASP A 298 -5.88 -15.10 -13.59
CA ASP A 298 -6.21 -16.46 -13.12
C ASP A 298 -7.52 -16.57 -12.37
N GLN A 299 -8.15 -15.44 -12.01
CA GLN A 299 -9.43 -15.48 -11.30
C GLN A 299 -10.57 -15.97 -12.17
N SER A 300 -11.27 -16.99 -11.72
CA SER A 300 -12.53 -17.47 -12.29
C SER A 300 -13.74 -16.67 -11.78
N LYS A 301 -13.65 -16.14 -10.54
CA LYS A 301 -14.70 -15.32 -9.93
C LYS A 301 -14.25 -13.86 -9.89
N ARG A 302 -15.16 -12.96 -10.23
CA ARG A 302 -14.95 -11.52 -10.28
C ARG A 302 -15.88 -10.79 -9.30
N GLY A 303 -15.55 -9.54 -8.98
CA GLY A 303 -16.37 -8.71 -8.10
C GLY A 303 -16.40 -9.18 -6.64
N ILE A 304 -15.36 -9.86 -6.19
CA ILE A 304 -15.26 -10.37 -4.83
C ILE A 304 -14.91 -9.24 -3.87
N ALA A 305 -15.58 -9.17 -2.73
CA ALA A 305 -15.17 -8.40 -1.57
C ALA A 305 -14.67 -9.37 -0.50
N THR A 306 -13.38 -9.33 -0.16
CA THR A 306 -12.79 -10.24 0.82
C THR A 306 -12.59 -9.57 2.17
N ASP A 307 -12.84 -10.33 3.25
CA ASP A 307 -12.57 -9.90 4.62
C ASP A 307 -11.17 -10.29 5.13
N ALA A 308 -10.31 -10.78 4.25
CA ALA A 308 -8.92 -11.09 4.60
C ALA A 308 -8.18 -9.85 5.10
N MET A 309 -7.51 -9.98 6.24
CA MET A 309 -6.59 -8.96 6.75
C MET A 309 -5.21 -9.17 6.14
N VAL A 310 -4.87 -8.36 5.14
CA VAL A 310 -3.58 -8.43 4.43
C VAL A 310 -2.72 -7.21 4.74
N SER A 311 -1.41 -7.38 4.64
CA SER A 311 -0.42 -6.35 4.91
C SER A 311 0.43 -6.06 3.68
N TRP A 312 1.05 -4.89 3.61
CA TRP A 312 1.99 -4.56 2.53
C TRP A 312 3.22 -5.48 2.50
N THR A 313 3.53 -6.20 3.59
CA THR A 313 4.54 -7.26 3.57
C THR A 313 4.15 -8.45 2.70
N ASP A 314 2.85 -8.66 2.45
CA ASP A 314 2.33 -9.76 1.65
C ASP A 314 2.44 -9.51 0.13
N LEU A 315 2.66 -8.24 -0.30
CA LEU A 315 2.67 -7.87 -1.72
C LEU A 315 3.83 -8.52 -2.48
N THR A 316 5.06 -8.34 -2.00
CA THR A 316 6.23 -8.93 -2.67
C THR A 316 6.15 -10.46 -2.80
N PRO A 317 5.88 -11.25 -1.73
CA PRO A 317 5.73 -12.70 -1.88
C PRO A 317 4.56 -13.08 -2.79
N THR A 318 3.46 -12.33 -2.83
CA THR A 318 2.34 -12.56 -3.73
C THR A 318 2.73 -12.38 -5.21
N LEU A 319 3.48 -11.34 -5.53
CA LEU A 319 3.89 -11.06 -6.91
C LEU A 319 4.96 -12.04 -7.39
N LEU A 320 5.83 -12.50 -6.50
CA LEU A 320 6.82 -13.55 -6.82
C LEU A 320 6.14 -14.91 -7.02
N ASP A 321 5.16 -15.26 -6.19
CA ASP A 321 4.34 -16.47 -6.35
C ASP A 321 3.55 -16.43 -7.68
N PHE A 322 2.94 -15.28 -8.01
CA PHE A 322 2.29 -15.08 -9.32
C PHE A 322 3.26 -15.26 -10.49
N ALA A 323 4.49 -14.80 -10.35
CA ALA A 323 5.56 -14.99 -11.33
C ALA A 323 6.07 -16.46 -11.42
N GLY A 324 5.57 -17.35 -10.57
CA GLY A 324 5.97 -18.76 -10.52
C GLY A 324 7.33 -18.99 -9.85
N ILE A 325 7.78 -18.03 -9.04
CA ILE A 325 9.05 -18.13 -8.31
C ILE A 325 8.84 -18.90 -7.02
N ASP A 326 9.61 -19.97 -6.81
CA ASP A 326 9.59 -20.74 -5.56
C ASP A 326 10.24 -19.95 -4.42
N LEU A 327 9.41 -19.40 -3.54
CA LEU A 327 9.84 -18.54 -2.43
C LEU A 327 10.77 -19.29 -1.45
N SER A 328 10.63 -20.61 -1.33
CA SER A 328 11.45 -21.44 -0.41
C SER A 328 12.90 -21.56 -0.85
N ARG A 329 13.20 -21.25 -2.12
CA ARG A 329 14.54 -21.33 -2.71
C ARG A 329 15.23 -19.96 -2.82
N LEU A 330 14.58 -18.90 -2.38
CA LEU A 330 15.19 -17.58 -2.45
C LEU A 330 16.26 -17.42 -1.38
N GLU A 331 17.42 -16.97 -1.79
CA GLU A 331 18.58 -16.75 -0.93
C GLU A 331 19.18 -15.37 -1.18
N HIS A 332 19.80 -14.81 -0.15
CA HIS A 332 20.52 -13.54 -0.20
C HIS A 332 21.82 -13.62 0.62
N ASN A 333 22.68 -12.64 0.46
CA ASN A 333 23.79 -12.44 1.38
C ASN A 333 23.28 -11.66 2.59
N ASN A 334 23.36 -12.24 3.78
CA ASN A 334 23.00 -11.56 5.02
C ASN A 334 24.00 -10.43 5.35
N SER A 335 23.78 -9.72 6.45
CA SER A 335 24.64 -8.60 6.89
C SER A 335 26.11 -9.01 7.18
N ARG A 336 26.41 -10.30 7.29
CA ARG A 336 27.77 -10.84 7.45
C ARG A 336 28.37 -11.31 6.11
N GLY A 337 27.65 -11.15 4.99
CA GLY A 337 28.07 -11.65 3.68
C GLY A 337 27.88 -13.15 3.49
N GLU A 338 27.20 -13.83 4.41
CA GLU A 338 26.91 -15.27 4.33
C GLU A 338 25.62 -15.51 3.55
N ARG A 339 25.59 -16.56 2.74
CA ARG A 339 24.39 -16.98 2.01
C ARG A 339 23.36 -17.55 2.99
N ALA A 340 22.14 -17.00 2.95
CA ALA A 340 21.05 -17.36 3.84
C ALA A 340 19.70 -17.35 3.10
N PRO A 341 18.71 -18.15 3.53
CA PRO A 341 17.34 -18.06 3.02
C PRO A 341 16.77 -16.66 3.20
N TYR A 342 16.05 -16.16 2.17
CA TYR A 342 15.35 -14.88 2.26
C TYR A 342 13.97 -15.10 2.90
N ALA A 343 13.80 -14.61 4.12
CA ALA A 343 12.55 -14.76 4.86
C ALA A 343 11.70 -13.49 4.76
N PHE A 344 10.62 -13.57 4.00
CA PHE A 344 9.62 -12.52 3.97
C PHE A 344 8.85 -12.45 5.30
N HIS A 345 8.38 -11.26 5.68
CA HIS A 345 7.50 -11.09 6.85
C HIS A 345 6.01 -11.31 6.51
N GLY A 346 5.69 -11.37 5.24
CA GLY A 346 4.37 -11.65 4.70
C GLY A 346 4.31 -12.98 3.95
N ARG A 347 3.15 -13.28 3.40
CA ARG A 347 2.85 -14.50 2.64
C ARG A 347 1.98 -14.19 1.42
N SER A 348 1.99 -15.07 0.42
CA SER A 348 1.15 -14.89 -0.78
C SER A 348 -0.34 -14.98 -0.45
N PHE A 349 -1.11 -13.99 -0.91
CA PHE A 349 -2.57 -13.98 -0.82
C PHE A 349 -3.26 -14.42 -2.12
N LEU A 350 -2.53 -14.93 -3.12
CA LEU A 350 -3.15 -15.46 -4.35
C LEU A 350 -4.23 -16.51 -4.07
N PRO A 351 -4.05 -17.46 -3.11
CA PRO A 351 -5.04 -18.49 -2.83
C PRO A 351 -6.38 -17.99 -2.27
N ILE A 352 -6.46 -16.71 -1.88
CA ILE A 352 -7.66 -16.15 -1.27
C ILE A 352 -8.37 -15.11 -2.15
N LEU A 353 -7.88 -14.84 -3.35
CA LEU A 353 -8.49 -13.85 -4.25
C LEU A 353 -9.97 -14.12 -4.58
N GLU A 354 -10.40 -15.37 -4.54
CA GLU A 354 -11.79 -15.76 -4.80
C GLU A 354 -12.60 -16.08 -3.54
N LYS A 355 -12.06 -15.76 -2.35
CA LYS A 355 -12.70 -16.03 -1.05
C LYS A 355 -13.25 -14.74 -0.44
N GLU A 356 -14.55 -14.68 -0.20
CA GLU A 356 -15.18 -13.60 0.57
C GLU A 356 -14.77 -13.67 2.06
N LYS A 357 -14.58 -14.89 2.59
CA LYS A 357 -14.18 -15.16 3.96
C LYS A 357 -12.85 -15.91 4.00
N ALA A 358 -11.89 -15.35 4.72
CA ALA A 358 -10.54 -15.91 4.88
C ALA A 358 -10.14 -15.88 6.38
N LEU A 359 -10.61 -16.88 7.13
CA LEU A 359 -10.46 -16.92 8.60
C LEU A 359 -9.00 -16.97 9.06
N GLU A 360 -8.12 -17.57 8.27
CA GLU A 360 -6.68 -17.66 8.53
C GLU A 360 -5.92 -16.32 8.29
N TRP A 361 -6.63 -15.29 7.81
CA TRP A 361 -6.14 -13.93 7.60
C TRP A 361 -6.86 -12.97 8.55
N ASP A 362 -6.60 -13.09 9.85
CA ASP A 362 -7.36 -12.49 10.93
C ASP A 362 -6.58 -11.48 11.80
N TYR A 363 -5.31 -11.20 11.45
CA TYR A 363 -4.50 -10.17 12.09
C TYR A 363 -3.39 -9.64 11.18
N VAL A 364 -2.91 -8.45 11.51
CA VAL A 364 -1.72 -7.83 10.92
C VAL A 364 -0.88 -7.15 12.00
N PHE A 365 0.41 -6.96 11.70
CA PHE A 365 1.32 -6.15 12.51
C PHE A 365 1.72 -4.88 11.78
N ALA A 366 2.01 -3.82 12.54
CA ALA A 366 2.56 -2.58 12.00
C ALA A 366 3.69 -2.04 12.90
N SER A 367 4.64 -1.35 12.27
CA SER A 367 5.79 -0.75 12.97
C SER A 367 6.16 0.57 12.31
N HIS A 368 5.84 1.67 12.97
CA HIS A 368 6.24 3.01 12.57
C HIS A 368 7.35 3.51 13.48
N THR A 369 8.28 4.31 12.97
CA THR A 369 9.38 4.87 13.79
C THR A 369 9.65 6.32 13.45
N PHE A 370 9.79 6.66 12.17
CA PHE A 370 10.04 8.01 11.66
C PHE A 370 9.14 8.30 10.45
N HIS A 371 8.89 9.57 10.22
CA HIS A 371 8.46 10.11 8.94
C HIS A 371 9.55 11.04 8.41
N GLU A 372 9.67 12.24 8.97
CA GLU A 372 10.82 13.12 8.83
C GLU A 372 11.89 12.76 9.88
N ILE A 373 13.13 13.19 9.69
CA ILE A 373 14.22 12.91 10.65
C ILE A 373 13.94 13.48 12.04
N THR A 374 13.16 14.54 12.11
CA THR A 374 12.71 15.20 13.35
C THR A 374 11.55 14.49 14.04
N MET A 375 10.90 13.53 13.36
CA MET A 375 9.68 12.88 13.84
C MET A 375 9.97 11.49 14.42
N TYR A 376 10.74 11.42 15.52
CA TYR A 376 10.95 10.17 16.25
C TYR A 376 9.77 9.88 17.15
N TYR A 377 8.92 8.91 16.77
CA TYR A 377 7.86 8.40 17.62
C TYR A 377 7.56 6.93 17.29
N PRO A 378 8.36 5.99 17.81
CA PRO A 378 8.20 4.58 17.51
C PRO A 378 6.90 4.02 18.10
N MET A 379 6.09 3.44 17.22
CA MET A 379 4.84 2.75 17.54
C MET A 379 4.90 1.33 17.00
N ARG A 380 4.29 0.39 17.74
CA ARG A 380 4.10 -1.00 17.30
C ARG A 380 2.65 -1.39 17.51
N VAL A 381 2.08 -2.06 16.53
CA VAL A 381 0.65 -2.41 16.52
C VAL A 381 0.47 -3.88 16.21
N ILE A 382 -0.47 -4.50 16.89
CA ILE A 382 -1.19 -5.70 16.43
C ILE A 382 -2.66 -5.34 16.25
N ARG A 383 -3.19 -5.59 15.04
CA ARG A 383 -4.58 -5.40 14.67
C ARG A 383 -5.20 -6.75 14.35
N THR A 384 -6.10 -7.24 15.21
CA THR A 384 -6.95 -8.42 14.98
C THR A 384 -8.31 -8.00 14.45
N ARG A 385 -9.21 -8.90 14.10
CA ARG A 385 -10.57 -8.53 13.64
C ARG A 385 -11.30 -7.65 14.65
N GLN A 386 -11.26 -7.99 15.91
CA GLN A 386 -12.02 -7.29 16.95
C GLN A 386 -11.21 -6.22 17.68
N TYR A 387 -9.94 -6.48 17.97
CA TYR A 387 -9.13 -5.57 18.79
C TYR A 387 -7.92 -5.03 18.04
N LYS A 388 -7.53 -3.84 18.45
CA LYS A 388 -6.26 -3.22 18.05
C LYS A 388 -5.51 -2.77 19.30
N TYR A 389 -4.28 -3.23 19.42
CA TYR A 389 -3.37 -2.83 20.48
C TYR A 389 -2.18 -2.07 19.89
N THR A 390 -1.92 -0.89 20.46
CA THR A 390 -0.79 -0.03 20.10
C THR A 390 0.14 0.14 21.29
N LEU A 391 1.44 -0.11 21.10
CA LEU A 391 2.51 0.20 22.02
C LEU A 391 3.23 1.46 21.54
N ASN A 392 3.11 2.57 22.28
CA ASN A 392 3.81 3.83 22.04
C ASN A 392 5.11 3.84 22.84
N LEU A 393 6.22 3.56 22.17
CA LEU A 393 7.53 3.44 22.82
C LEU A 393 8.14 4.78 23.24
N ALA A 394 7.67 5.89 22.68
CA ALA A 394 8.10 7.26 23.05
C ALA A 394 6.97 8.05 23.74
N HIS A 395 6.07 7.39 24.44
CA HIS A 395 4.88 7.99 25.07
C HIS A 395 5.14 9.18 26.02
N GLN A 396 6.36 9.33 26.51
CA GLN A 396 6.76 10.48 27.33
C GLN A 396 6.98 11.76 26.52
N LEU A 397 7.10 11.64 25.19
CA LEU A 397 7.25 12.77 24.28
C LEU A 397 5.87 13.15 23.70
N PRO A 398 5.66 14.44 23.40
CA PRO A 398 4.51 14.82 22.59
C PRO A 398 4.63 14.19 21.19
N TYR A 399 3.51 13.80 20.60
CA TYR A 399 3.47 13.27 19.26
C TYR A 399 3.87 14.33 18.24
N PRO A 400 4.91 14.10 17.40
CA PRO A 400 5.38 15.08 16.44
C PRO A 400 4.50 15.15 15.19
N PHE A 401 4.51 16.30 14.51
CA PHE A 401 3.78 16.50 13.27
C PHE A 401 4.73 16.54 12.07
N ALA A 402 4.28 16.00 10.95
CA ALA A 402 4.84 16.34 9.64
C ALA A 402 4.48 17.79 9.29
N SER A 403 5.39 18.48 8.62
CA SER A 403 5.24 19.90 8.29
C SER A 403 3.95 20.16 7.49
N ASP A 404 3.67 19.34 6.49
CA ASP A 404 2.50 19.44 5.62
C ASP A 404 1.16 19.21 6.36
N LEU A 405 1.18 18.44 7.46
CA LEU A 405 0.01 18.19 8.30
C LEU A 405 -0.18 19.31 9.34
N TYR A 406 0.93 19.81 9.90
CA TYR A 406 0.87 20.90 10.88
C TYR A 406 0.33 22.20 10.27
N GLU A 407 0.78 22.53 9.06
CA GLU A 407 0.36 23.75 8.34
C GLU A 407 -1.04 23.63 7.74
N ALA A 408 -1.67 22.45 7.74
CA ALA A 408 -2.97 22.22 7.14
C ALA A 408 -4.05 23.14 7.73
N PRO A 409 -4.85 23.88 6.92
CA PRO A 409 -5.97 24.71 7.39
C PRO A 409 -6.91 23.96 8.32
N THR A 410 -7.22 22.70 8.04
CA THR A 410 -8.04 21.84 8.91
C THR A 410 -7.45 21.72 10.32
N TRP A 411 -6.12 21.48 10.44
CA TRP A 411 -5.45 21.40 11.73
C TRP A 411 -5.37 22.75 12.43
N GLN A 412 -4.97 23.80 11.70
CA GLN A 412 -4.81 25.14 12.24
C GLN A 412 -6.14 25.76 12.71
N ALA A 413 -7.26 25.34 12.14
CA ALA A 413 -8.58 25.71 12.66
C ALA A 413 -8.89 25.02 13.99
N ALA A 414 -8.67 23.71 14.07
CA ALA A 414 -9.01 22.92 15.26
C ALA A 414 -8.17 23.27 16.49
N VAL A 415 -6.86 23.52 16.34
CA VAL A 415 -5.96 23.79 17.50
C VAL A 415 -6.24 25.12 18.21
N LYS A 416 -7.05 25.99 17.63
CA LYS A 416 -7.50 27.25 18.29
C LYS A 416 -8.30 27.00 19.55
N ASP A 417 -8.97 25.84 19.63
CA ASP A 417 -9.77 25.41 20.78
C ASP A 417 -8.91 24.82 21.91
N GLY A 418 -7.58 24.77 21.72
CA GLY A 418 -6.61 24.29 22.70
C GLY A 418 -6.64 22.76 22.89
N MET A 419 -6.00 22.28 23.96
CA MET A 419 -5.83 20.86 24.24
C MET A 419 -7.15 20.12 24.57
N ASP A 420 -8.15 20.85 25.02
CA ASP A 420 -9.49 20.32 25.33
C ASP A 420 -10.42 20.32 24.12
N GLY A 421 -10.03 21.00 23.03
CA GLY A 421 -10.72 20.99 21.75
C GLY A 421 -10.73 19.60 21.10
N LEU A 422 -11.57 19.44 20.08
CA LEU A 422 -11.72 18.18 19.36
C LEU A 422 -11.12 18.30 17.94
N TYR A 423 -10.45 17.22 17.54
CA TYR A 423 -10.14 16.93 16.15
C TYR A 423 -10.90 15.67 15.73
N GLY A 424 -11.94 15.82 14.91
CA GLY A 424 -12.93 14.76 14.74
C GLY A 424 -13.62 14.44 16.07
N LYS A 425 -13.61 13.18 16.47
CA LYS A 425 -14.14 12.72 17.77
C LYS A 425 -13.08 12.65 18.88
N ARG A 426 -11.80 12.89 18.57
CA ARG A 426 -10.66 12.77 19.51
C ARG A 426 -10.30 14.12 20.10
N ARG A 427 -10.03 14.17 21.41
CA ARG A 427 -9.46 15.37 22.04
C ARG A 427 -8.05 15.62 21.48
N ILE A 428 -7.73 16.88 21.21
CA ILE A 428 -6.40 17.31 20.73
C ILE A 428 -5.31 16.90 21.73
N GLY A 429 -5.59 17.04 23.03
CA GLY A 429 -4.66 16.60 24.09
C GLY A 429 -4.32 15.12 24.00
N ASP A 430 -5.33 14.25 23.77
CA ASP A 430 -5.14 12.79 23.66
C ASP A 430 -4.43 12.41 22.35
N TYR A 431 -4.55 13.22 21.31
CA TYR A 431 -3.81 13.04 20.07
C TYR A 431 -2.32 13.35 20.24
N ILE A 432 -1.98 14.40 20.99
CA ILE A 432 -0.61 14.88 21.19
C ILE A 432 0.09 14.10 22.31
N GLN A 433 -0.57 13.86 23.45
CA GLN A 433 -0.03 13.15 24.63
C GLN A 433 -0.60 11.74 24.68
N ARG A 434 -0.01 10.83 23.93
CA ARG A 434 -0.48 9.45 23.85
C ARG A 434 0.02 8.62 25.03
N PRO A 435 -0.83 7.75 25.61
CA PRO A 435 -0.40 6.81 26.63
C PRO A 435 0.52 5.74 26.05
N ARG A 436 1.27 5.04 26.90
CA ARG A 436 2.14 3.92 26.48
C ARG A 436 1.33 2.81 25.80
N HIS A 437 0.16 2.48 26.32
CA HIS A 437 -0.71 1.41 25.85
C HIS A 437 -2.03 1.98 25.38
N GLU A 438 -2.42 1.65 24.16
CA GLU A 438 -3.74 1.91 23.63
C GLU A 438 -4.37 0.59 23.21
N LEU A 439 -5.61 0.34 23.65
CA LEU A 439 -6.40 -0.83 23.27
C LEU A 439 -7.79 -0.38 22.83
N TYR A 440 -8.18 -0.74 21.62
CA TYR A 440 -9.47 -0.38 21.05
C TYR A 440 -10.26 -1.61 20.62
N ASN A 441 -11.59 -1.59 20.85
CA ASN A 441 -12.51 -2.56 20.26
C ASN A 441 -12.98 -2.02 18.91
N MET A 442 -12.43 -2.52 17.83
CA MET A 442 -12.66 -2.00 16.48
C MET A 442 -14.05 -2.27 15.90
N GLU A 443 -14.84 -3.12 16.54
CA GLU A 443 -16.25 -3.37 16.19
C GLU A 443 -17.16 -2.35 16.84
N ALA A 444 -16.89 -1.98 18.08
CA ALA A 444 -17.69 -1.03 18.86
C ALA A 444 -17.22 0.41 18.68
N ASP A 445 -15.91 0.62 18.51
CA ASP A 445 -15.24 1.92 18.40
C ASP A 445 -14.26 1.95 17.20
N PRO A 446 -14.77 1.95 15.96
CA PRO A 446 -13.92 2.01 14.76
C PRO A 446 -13.16 3.34 14.62
N ALA A 447 -13.52 4.38 15.37
CA ALA A 447 -12.83 5.68 15.39
C ALA A 447 -11.69 5.74 16.42
N GLU A 448 -11.51 4.68 17.24
CA GLU A 448 -10.41 4.54 18.21
C GLU A 448 -10.39 5.67 19.25
N ILE A 449 -11.54 5.97 19.85
CA ILE A 449 -11.71 7.08 20.80
C ILE A 449 -11.58 6.60 22.24
N GLU A 450 -12.18 5.43 22.56
CA GLU A 450 -12.21 4.88 23.92
C GLU A 450 -11.03 3.91 24.14
N ASN A 451 -9.98 4.39 24.83
CA ASN A 451 -8.84 3.53 25.16
C ASN A 451 -9.18 2.60 26.34
N LEU A 452 -9.28 1.32 26.04
CA LEU A 452 -9.63 0.24 27.01
C LEU A 452 -8.42 -0.30 27.78
N ALA A 453 -7.20 0.18 27.55
CA ALA A 453 -5.97 -0.39 28.11
C ALA A 453 -5.89 -0.32 29.64
N SER A 454 -6.62 0.61 30.27
CA SER A 454 -6.70 0.73 31.75
C SER A 454 -7.96 0.11 32.35
N ASN A 455 -8.86 -0.45 31.53
CA ASN A 455 -10.09 -1.08 32.01
C ASN A 455 -9.81 -2.54 32.42
N PRO A 456 -10.03 -2.92 33.72
CA PRO A 456 -9.75 -4.28 34.21
C PRO A 456 -10.50 -5.39 33.48
N GLU A 457 -11.65 -5.11 32.87
CA GLU A 457 -12.41 -6.10 32.11
C GLU A 457 -11.65 -6.59 30.87
N PHE A 458 -10.74 -5.76 30.32
CA PHE A 458 -9.94 -6.06 29.13
C PHE A 458 -8.49 -6.47 29.44
N GLU A 459 -8.10 -6.62 30.71
CA GLU A 459 -6.73 -6.94 31.12
C GLU A 459 -6.21 -8.22 30.44
N ARG A 460 -7.00 -9.28 30.40
CA ARG A 460 -6.64 -10.54 29.72
C ARG A 460 -6.42 -10.35 28.21
N THR A 461 -7.26 -9.57 27.57
CA THR A 461 -7.15 -9.24 26.14
C THR A 461 -5.89 -8.45 25.89
N LEU A 462 -5.62 -7.43 26.71
CA LEU A 462 -4.42 -6.59 26.62
C LEU A 462 -3.15 -7.44 26.76
N ILE A 463 -3.04 -8.28 27.78
CA ILE A 463 -1.87 -9.15 28.00
C ILE A 463 -1.65 -10.09 26.79
N ASN A 464 -2.71 -10.74 26.30
CA ASN A 464 -2.60 -11.61 25.13
C ASN A 464 -2.04 -10.88 23.88
N LEU A 465 -2.53 -9.66 23.62
CA LEU A 465 -2.07 -8.88 22.47
C LEU A 465 -0.65 -8.34 22.68
N GLN A 466 -0.27 -7.99 23.90
CA GLN A 466 1.11 -7.62 24.25
C GLN A 466 2.09 -8.76 24.01
N ASP A 467 1.76 -9.98 24.45
CA ASP A 467 2.59 -11.17 24.26
C ASP A 467 2.75 -11.51 22.76
N ARG A 468 1.66 -11.45 21.99
CA ARG A 468 1.69 -11.67 20.53
C ARG A 468 2.54 -10.62 19.81
N LEU A 469 2.38 -9.34 20.18
CA LEU A 469 3.16 -8.26 19.59
C LEU A 469 4.64 -8.40 19.93
N ARG A 470 4.98 -8.74 21.16
CA ARG A 470 6.36 -8.98 21.60
C ARG A 470 6.99 -10.15 20.85
N ALA A 471 6.28 -11.27 20.74
CA ALA A 471 6.76 -12.44 19.97
C ALA A 471 7.03 -12.08 18.50
N PHE A 472 6.16 -11.26 17.88
CA PHE A 472 6.41 -10.73 16.54
C PHE A 472 7.67 -9.87 16.48
N GLN A 473 7.88 -8.93 17.41
CA GLN A 473 9.05 -8.08 17.44
C GLN A 473 10.34 -8.91 17.57
N GLU A 474 10.35 -9.91 18.44
CA GLU A 474 11.48 -10.84 18.62
C GLU A 474 11.74 -11.65 17.35
N ALA A 475 10.71 -12.22 16.74
CA ALA A 475 10.83 -13.04 15.52
C ALA A 475 11.26 -12.23 14.29
N SER A 476 10.84 -10.97 14.17
CA SER A 476 11.19 -10.09 13.06
C SER A 476 12.49 -9.30 13.26
N GLY A 477 13.18 -9.50 14.40
CA GLY A 477 14.42 -8.81 14.72
C GLY A 477 14.25 -7.30 14.96
N ASP A 478 13.12 -6.89 15.54
CA ASP A 478 12.85 -5.48 15.85
C ASP A 478 13.80 -4.96 16.95
N PRO A 479 14.71 -4.00 16.65
CA PRO A 479 15.69 -3.55 17.63
C PRO A 479 15.07 -2.82 18.84
N TRP A 480 13.84 -2.33 18.74
CA TRP A 480 13.14 -1.69 19.85
C TRP A 480 12.70 -2.65 20.97
N VAL A 481 12.78 -3.97 20.77
CA VAL A 481 12.61 -4.97 21.86
C VAL A 481 13.50 -4.68 23.07
N VAL A 482 14.66 -4.06 22.86
CA VAL A 482 15.58 -3.67 23.94
C VAL A 482 14.93 -2.71 24.96
N LYS A 483 13.93 -1.93 24.54
CA LYS A 483 13.21 -0.99 25.42
C LYS A 483 12.45 -1.67 26.55
N TYR A 484 12.02 -2.91 26.40
CA TYR A 484 11.41 -3.70 27.49
C TYR A 484 12.33 -3.94 28.68
N LYS A 485 13.64 -3.72 28.52
CA LYS A 485 14.63 -3.86 29.60
C LYS A 485 14.94 -2.58 30.36
N TYR A 486 14.57 -1.43 29.78
CA TYR A 486 14.95 -0.12 30.30
C TYR A 486 13.77 0.76 30.72
N GLU A 487 12.55 0.30 30.51
CA GLU A 487 11.31 1.06 30.80
C GLU A 487 10.29 0.26 31.59
#